data_a82d14d2adcfdcca441b2352a9827201
#
_entry.id   a82d14d2adcfdcca441b2352a9827201
#
_cell.length_a   1.000
_cell.length_b   1.000
_cell.length_c   1.000
_cell.angle_alpha   90.00
_cell.angle_beta   90.00
_cell.angle_gamma   90.00
#
_symmetry.space_group_name_H-M   'P 1'
#
loop_
_entity.id
_entity.type
_entity.pdbx_description
1 polymer ?
#
loop_
_entity_poly.entity_id
_entity_poly.type
_entity_poly.pdbx_seq_one_letter_code
_entity_poly.pdbx_strand_id
1 'polypeptide(L)'
;MVMAATRGEVAWPTIADRVRLAGGVMSQREGHAVAANFGSAATELAICVKRVGLAVRSDLDALEIAGAEPWLAHFLEESLGGRAPAAGEAVRTARSWCCRVAPDRAVVIGPWSAAARWAGIVRHAVLTGAAIDFIDRSDSATALTLVGPRAARLLDDAGLEPDLPVGGVRESWFAGSSALVLREAADRFLLVLDAEYAVDAWQELLDVGRVLGLSMVGAEALERLAAAPGRIF
;
A
#
# COMPACT_ATOMS: atom_id res chain seq x y z
N MET A 1 -1.65 -27.33 16.36
CA MET A 1 -0.50 -26.82 17.13
C MET A 1 0.43 -26.18 16.12
N VAL A 2 0.20 -24.91 15.81
CA VAL A 2 0.99 -24.16 14.83
C VAL A 2 2.20 -23.63 15.59
N MET A 3 3.38 -24.09 15.21
CA MET A 3 4.65 -23.60 15.75
C MET A 3 4.83 -22.15 15.29
N ALA A 4 4.92 -21.23 16.26
CA ALA A 4 5.42 -19.90 16.02
C ALA A 4 6.86 -20.02 15.48
N ALA A 5 7.06 -19.62 14.21
CA ALA A 5 8.38 -19.53 13.63
C ALA A 5 9.15 -18.44 14.39
N THR A 6 10.18 -18.84 15.10
CA THR A 6 11.20 -17.96 15.66
C THR A 6 11.83 -17.18 14.51
N ARG A 7 11.73 -15.85 14.54
CA ARG A 7 12.43 -14.95 13.62
C ARG A 7 13.94 -15.23 13.72
N GLY A 8 14.45 -16.04 12.78
CA GLY A 8 15.87 -16.18 12.55
C GLY A 8 16.39 -14.94 11.85
N GLU A 9 17.48 -14.38 12.38
CA GLU A 9 18.21 -13.25 11.82
C GLU A 9 18.56 -13.48 10.35
N VAL A 10 17.89 -12.75 9.46
CA VAL A 10 18.39 -12.53 8.12
C VAL A 10 18.93 -11.11 8.09
N ALA A 11 20.25 -10.98 8.00
CA ALA A 11 20.99 -9.72 8.05
C ALA A 11 20.91 -8.92 6.74
N TRP A 12 19.73 -8.82 6.16
CA TRP A 12 19.48 -7.87 5.06
C TRP A 12 18.99 -6.56 5.64
N PRO A 13 19.54 -5.40 5.24
CA PRO A 13 19.02 -4.11 5.67
C PRO A 13 17.56 -4.01 5.23
N THR A 14 16.65 -4.03 6.18
CA THR A 14 15.22 -3.85 5.92
C THR A 14 14.99 -2.43 5.42
N ILE A 15 13.88 -2.20 4.72
CA ILE A 15 13.50 -0.84 4.32
C ILE A 15 13.39 0.09 5.54
N ALA A 16 13.03 -0.42 6.72
CA ALA A 16 12.99 0.34 7.98
C ALA A 16 14.38 0.85 8.38
N ASP A 17 15.45 0.08 8.16
CA ASP A 17 16.82 0.51 8.44
C ASP A 17 17.26 1.61 7.47
N ARG A 18 16.88 1.49 6.19
CA ARG A 18 17.13 2.54 5.19
C ARG A 18 16.42 3.84 5.54
N VAL A 19 15.17 3.76 5.99
CA VAL A 19 14.38 4.92 6.44
C VAL A 19 15.03 5.61 7.64
N ARG A 20 15.52 4.86 8.63
CA ARG A 20 16.28 5.42 9.77
C ARG A 20 17.56 6.10 9.33
N LEU A 21 18.34 5.45 8.46
CA LEU A 21 19.58 6.01 7.90
C LEU A 21 19.32 7.28 7.08
N ALA A 22 18.17 7.39 6.43
CA ALA A 22 17.73 8.60 5.72
C ALA A 22 17.24 9.72 6.65
N GLY A 23 17.33 9.54 7.98
CA GLY A 23 16.95 10.55 8.98
C GLY A 23 15.50 10.46 9.46
N GLY A 24 14.81 9.36 9.20
CA GLY A 24 13.45 9.13 9.67
C GLY A 24 13.34 9.03 11.19
N VAL A 25 12.56 9.89 11.82
CA VAL A 25 12.18 9.80 13.23
C VAL A 25 11.09 8.75 13.35
N MET A 26 11.38 7.65 14.03
CA MET A 26 10.48 6.52 14.11
C MET A 26 9.45 6.67 15.24
N SER A 27 8.21 6.26 14.97
CA SER A 27 7.13 6.12 15.96
C SER A 27 6.45 4.75 15.80
N GLN A 28 5.55 4.41 16.71
CA GLN A 28 4.75 3.19 16.59
C GLN A 28 3.30 3.51 16.23
N ARG A 29 2.73 2.74 15.28
CA ARG A 29 1.33 2.79 14.88
C ARG A 29 0.77 1.38 14.74
N GLU A 30 -0.26 1.07 15.47
CA GLU A 30 -0.88 -0.27 15.51
C GLU A 30 0.16 -1.42 15.63
N GLY A 31 1.24 -1.20 16.39
CA GLY A 31 2.30 -2.20 16.57
C GLY A 31 3.44 -2.16 15.55
N HIS A 32 3.33 -1.36 14.51
CA HIS A 32 4.35 -1.23 13.46
C HIS A 32 5.21 0.03 13.65
N ALA A 33 6.52 -0.10 13.37
CA ALA A 33 7.43 1.03 13.37
C ALA A 33 7.30 1.80 12.05
N VAL A 34 6.91 3.07 12.13
CA VAL A 34 6.74 3.98 10.98
C VAL A 34 7.60 5.21 11.13
N ALA A 35 8.04 5.82 10.03
CA ALA A 35 8.64 7.15 10.07
C ALA A 35 7.55 8.19 10.39
N ALA A 36 7.63 8.84 11.53
CA ALA A 36 6.74 9.94 11.89
C ALA A 36 7.01 11.17 11.02
N ASN A 37 8.28 11.55 10.90
CA ASN A 37 8.75 12.64 10.06
C ASN A 37 10.25 12.48 9.73
N PHE A 38 10.76 13.34 8.84
CA PHE A 38 12.18 13.47 8.45
C PHE A 38 12.70 14.87 8.81
N GLY A 39 12.37 15.35 10.02
CA GLY A 39 12.80 16.60 10.59
C GLY A 39 11.67 17.61 10.78
N SER A 40 10.78 17.80 9.82
CA SER A 40 9.67 18.75 9.94
C SER A 40 8.44 18.37 9.12
N ALA A 41 7.40 17.92 9.79
CA ALA A 41 6.13 17.58 9.16
C ALA A 41 5.50 18.77 8.38
N ALA A 42 5.80 20.02 8.75
CA ALA A 42 5.33 21.19 8.01
C ALA A 42 6.07 21.37 6.68
N THR A 43 7.38 21.15 6.67
CA THR A 43 8.19 21.18 5.44
C THR A 43 7.79 20.02 4.51
N GLU A 44 7.61 18.83 5.06
CA GLU A 44 7.17 17.64 4.33
C GLU A 44 5.76 17.81 3.74
N LEU A 45 4.84 18.43 4.48
CA LEU A 45 3.53 18.82 3.95
C LEU A 45 3.66 19.76 2.74
N ALA A 46 4.56 20.73 2.80
CA ALA A 46 4.82 21.63 1.66
C ALA A 46 5.40 20.86 0.44
N ILE A 47 6.19 19.82 0.66
CA ILE A 47 6.67 18.92 -0.40
C ILE A 47 5.50 18.18 -1.03
N CYS A 48 4.61 17.56 -0.22
CA CYS A 48 3.42 16.86 -0.70
C CYS A 48 2.48 17.77 -1.51
N VAL A 49 2.43 19.07 -1.19
CA VAL A 49 1.57 20.04 -1.89
C VAL A 49 2.20 20.56 -3.20
N LYS A 50 3.53 20.72 -3.24
CA LYS A 50 4.20 21.43 -4.35
C LYS A 50 5.05 20.54 -5.27
N ARG A 51 5.43 19.36 -4.81
CA ARG A 51 6.39 18.47 -5.51
C ARG A 51 5.89 17.03 -5.47
N VAL A 52 6.69 16.12 -4.94
CA VAL A 52 6.33 14.73 -4.67
C VAL A 52 7.00 14.26 -3.39
N GLY A 53 6.20 13.65 -2.51
CA GLY A 53 6.66 12.98 -1.29
C GLY A 53 6.60 11.46 -1.46
N LEU A 54 7.59 10.76 -0.90
CA LEU A 54 7.63 9.30 -0.81
C LEU A 54 7.59 8.90 0.66
N ALA A 55 6.60 8.10 1.03
CA ALA A 55 6.47 7.54 2.37
C ALA A 55 6.50 6.01 2.33
N VAL A 56 7.24 5.41 3.25
CA VAL A 56 7.18 3.97 3.53
C VAL A 56 6.03 3.73 4.52
N ARG A 57 5.09 2.87 4.13
CA ARG A 57 3.84 2.61 4.85
C ARG A 57 3.90 1.26 5.57
N SER A 58 4.83 1.13 6.51
CA SER A 58 4.93 -0.06 7.37
C SER A 58 3.70 -0.29 8.29
N ASP A 59 2.79 0.68 8.32
CA ASP A 59 1.51 0.62 9.02
C ASP A 59 0.38 -0.01 8.19
N LEU A 60 0.68 -0.43 6.96
CA LEU A 60 -0.29 -1.10 6.09
C LEU A 60 0.10 -2.55 5.88
N ASP A 61 -0.88 -3.41 6.06
CA ASP A 61 -0.83 -4.83 5.78
C ASP A 61 -1.58 -5.16 4.50
N ALA A 62 -1.28 -6.30 3.90
CA ALA A 62 -1.93 -6.79 2.70
C ALA A 62 -2.46 -8.22 2.92
N LEU A 63 -3.69 -8.45 2.47
CA LEU A 63 -4.34 -9.75 2.46
C LEU A 63 -4.75 -10.06 1.02
N GLU A 64 -4.23 -11.12 0.43
CA GLU A 64 -4.64 -11.59 -0.89
C GLU A 64 -5.77 -12.59 -0.74
N ILE A 65 -6.84 -12.45 -1.56
CA ILE A 65 -8.00 -13.32 -1.59
C ILE A 65 -8.12 -13.86 -3.01
N ALA A 66 -8.19 -15.17 -3.16
CA ALA A 66 -8.32 -15.85 -4.43
C ALA A 66 -9.57 -16.74 -4.47
N GLY A 67 -10.18 -16.87 -5.65
CA GLY A 67 -11.32 -17.73 -5.86
C GLY A 67 -11.85 -17.61 -7.29
N ALA A 68 -12.57 -18.62 -7.78
CA ALA A 68 -13.22 -18.53 -9.08
C ALA A 68 -14.12 -17.30 -9.18
N GLU A 69 -14.13 -16.65 -10.34
CA GLU A 69 -14.78 -15.34 -10.53
C GLU A 69 -16.20 -15.22 -9.93
N PRO A 70 -17.15 -16.13 -10.17
CA PRO A 70 -18.49 -15.95 -9.62
C PRO A 70 -18.49 -15.96 -8.09
N TRP A 71 -17.67 -16.81 -7.47
CA TRP A 71 -17.58 -16.93 -6.02
C TRP A 71 -16.88 -15.73 -5.37
N LEU A 72 -15.78 -15.29 -5.96
CA LEU A 72 -15.06 -14.12 -5.46
C LEU A 72 -15.90 -12.85 -5.58
N ALA A 73 -16.59 -12.65 -6.72
CA ALA A 73 -17.48 -11.50 -6.90
C ALA A 73 -18.60 -11.49 -5.85
N HIS A 74 -19.29 -12.61 -5.66
CA HIS A 74 -20.35 -12.73 -4.68
C HIS A 74 -19.86 -12.47 -3.25
N PHE A 75 -18.72 -13.09 -2.89
CA PHE A 75 -18.11 -12.87 -1.58
C PHE A 75 -17.77 -11.40 -1.33
N LEU A 76 -17.20 -10.71 -2.32
CA LEU A 76 -16.86 -9.29 -2.22
C LEU A 76 -18.11 -8.41 -2.11
N GLU A 77 -19.19 -8.71 -2.85
CA GLU A 77 -20.47 -8.00 -2.75
C GLU A 77 -21.04 -8.08 -1.35
N GLU A 78 -21.12 -9.28 -0.78
CA GLU A 78 -21.60 -9.48 0.60
C GLU A 78 -20.71 -8.77 1.63
N SER A 79 -19.39 -8.91 1.50
CA SER A 79 -18.42 -8.35 2.46
C SER A 79 -18.36 -6.83 2.43
N LEU A 80 -18.58 -6.22 1.26
CA LEU A 80 -18.57 -4.76 1.07
C LEU A 80 -19.97 -4.14 1.31
N GLY A 81 -21.02 -4.94 1.34
CA GLY A 81 -22.40 -4.46 1.44
C GLY A 81 -22.86 -3.69 0.20
N GLY A 82 -22.30 -4.00 -0.98
CA GLY A 82 -22.59 -3.33 -2.23
C GLY A 82 -21.89 -4.01 -3.41
N ARG A 83 -21.83 -3.34 -4.56
CA ARG A 83 -21.22 -3.90 -5.77
C ARG A 83 -19.75 -4.27 -5.54
N ALA A 84 -19.35 -5.48 -5.95
CA ALA A 84 -17.95 -5.85 -6.02
C ALA A 84 -17.21 -4.97 -7.06
N PRO A 85 -15.94 -4.59 -6.80
CA PRO A 85 -15.13 -3.93 -7.81
C PRO A 85 -14.93 -4.86 -9.02
N ALA A 86 -14.89 -4.30 -10.22
CA ALA A 86 -14.44 -5.02 -11.40
C ALA A 86 -12.92 -5.23 -11.37
N ALA A 87 -12.39 -6.16 -12.19
CA ALA A 87 -10.95 -6.30 -12.34
C ALA A 87 -10.33 -4.97 -12.82
N GLY A 88 -9.29 -4.53 -12.14
CA GLY A 88 -8.69 -3.20 -12.34
C GLY A 88 -9.32 -2.07 -11.53
N GLU A 89 -10.33 -2.36 -10.70
CA GLU A 89 -10.98 -1.39 -9.81
C GLU A 89 -10.66 -1.69 -8.34
N ALA A 90 -10.66 -0.65 -7.52
CA ALA A 90 -10.60 -0.74 -6.08
C ALA A 90 -11.72 0.07 -5.42
N VAL A 91 -12.26 -0.47 -4.34
CA VAL A 91 -13.28 0.17 -3.50
C VAL A 91 -12.67 0.51 -2.15
N ARG A 92 -12.83 1.77 -1.74
CA ARG A 92 -12.41 2.20 -0.41
C ARG A 92 -13.47 1.84 0.62
N THR A 93 -13.06 1.15 1.65
CA THR A 93 -13.85 0.96 2.87
C THR A 93 -13.48 2.04 3.90
N ALA A 94 -14.07 2.00 5.09
CA ALA A 94 -13.73 2.97 6.14
C ALA A 94 -12.24 2.99 6.50
N ARG A 95 -11.54 1.83 6.42
CA ARG A 95 -10.14 1.70 6.86
C ARG A 95 -9.23 0.93 5.89
N SER A 96 -9.73 0.43 4.77
CA SER A 96 -8.93 -0.35 3.81
C SER A 96 -9.36 -0.08 2.37
N TRP A 97 -8.50 -0.48 1.45
CA TRP A 97 -8.84 -0.62 0.05
C TRP A 97 -9.07 -2.11 -0.25
N CYS A 98 -10.12 -2.42 -0.99
CA CYS A 98 -10.35 -3.71 -1.60
C CYS A 98 -10.09 -3.56 -3.10
N CYS A 99 -8.96 -4.07 -3.56
CA CYS A 99 -8.44 -3.94 -4.91
C CYS A 99 -8.70 -5.23 -5.68
N ARG A 100 -9.54 -5.24 -6.71
CA ARG A 100 -9.70 -6.41 -7.56
C ARG A 100 -8.68 -6.36 -8.70
N VAL A 101 -7.58 -7.10 -8.54
CA VAL A 101 -6.45 -7.07 -9.48
C VAL A 101 -6.67 -7.97 -10.69
N ALA A 102 -7.45 -9.06 -10.53
CA ALA A 102 -7.84 -9.98 -11.58
C ALA A 102 -9.26 -10.50 -11.34
N PRO A 103 -9.91 -11.16 -12.32
CA PRO A 103 -11.24 -11.74 -12.12
C PRO A 103 -11.34 -12.71 -10.94
N ASP A 104 -10.26 -13.43 -10.66
CA ASP A 104 -10.11 -14.47 -9.65
C ASP A 104 -9.27 -14.06 -8.43
N ARG A 105 -8.84 -12.78 -8.36
CA ARG A 105 -7.94 -12.31 -7.30
C ARG A 105 -8.23 -10.89 -6.85
N ALA A 106 -8.27 -10.69 -5.53
CA ALA A 106 -8.38 -9.40 -4.88
C ALA A 106 -7.31 -9.23 -3.80
N VAL A 107 -6.88 -7.98 -3.57
CA VAL A 107 -5.94 -7.63 -2.51
C VAL A 107 -6.60 -6.60 -1.61
N VAL A 108 -6.68 -6.88 -0.34
CA VAL A 108 -7.12 -5.93 0.68
C VAL A 108 -5.90 -5.28 1.32
N ILE A 109 -5.86 -3.95 1.33
CA ILE A 109 -4.75 -3.17 1.87
C ILE A 109 -5.28 -2.22 2.93
N GLY A 110 -4.72 -2.27 4.11
CA GLY A 110 -5.13 -1.41 5.22
C GLY A 110 -4.30 -1.62 6.48
N PRO A 111 -4.56 -0.87 7.55
CA PRO A 111 -3.89 -1.10 8.83
C PRO A 111 -4.20 -2.50 9.36
N TRP A 112 -3.33 -3.01 10.23
CA TRP A 112 -3.42 -4.38 10.78
C TRP A 112 -4.84 -4.74 11.26
N SER A 113 -5.50 -3.85 11.97
CA SER A 113 -6.87 -4.08 12.45
C SER A 113 -7.88 -4.31 11.33
N ALA A 114 -7.70 -3.68 10.16
CA ALA A 114 -8.56 -3.88 9.00
C ALA A 114 -8.20 -5.20 8.28
N ALA A 115 -6.93 -5.51 8.11
CA ALA A 115 -6.47 -6.78 7.54
C ALA A 115 -6.93 -7.97 8.38
N ALA A 116 -6.78 -7.90 9.70
CA ALA A 116 -7.24 -8.92 10.63
C ALA A 116 -8.76 -9.14 10.57
N ARG A 117 -9.55 -8.06 10.43
CA ARG A 117 -11.00 -8.15 10.23
C ARG A 117 -11.34 -8.90 8.94
N TRP A 118 -10.70 -8.53 7.83
CA TRP A 118 -10.90 -9.19 6.54
C TRP A 118 -10.51 -10.67 6.59
N ALA A 119 -9.37 -11.00 7.21
CA ALA A 119 -8.95 -12.39 7.41
C ALA A 119 -9.99 -13.19 8.22
N GLY A 120 -10.64 -12.56 9.21
CA GLY A 120 -11.75 -13.16 9.96
C GLY A 120 -12.97 -13.44 9.09
N ILE A 121 -13.36 -12.49 8.23
CA ILE A 121 -14.48 -12.62 7.29
C ILE A 121 -14.21 -13.74 6.28
N VAL A 122 -13.02 -13.76 5.65
CA VAL A 122 -12.65 -14.80 4.67
C VAL A 122 -12.61 -16.17 5.34
N ARG A 123 -12.00 -16.27 6.52
CA ARG A 123 -11.94 -17.54 7.25
C ARG A 123 -13.34 -18.08 7.60
N HIS A 124 -14.25 -17.21 7.99
CA HIS A 124 -15.64 -17.60 8.22
C HIS A 124 -16.31 -18.10 6.93
N ALA A 125 -16.14 -17.39 5.83
CA ALA A 125 -16.69 -17.79 4.52
C ALA A 125 -16.16 -19.16 4.06
N VAL A 126 -14.86 -19.42 4.21
CA VAL A 126 -14.25 -20.72 3.91
C VAL A 126 -14.85 -21.83 4.79
N LEU A 127 -15.02 -21.58 6.08
CA LEU A 127 -15.64 -22.54 7.01
C LEU A 127 -17.11 -22.83 6.70
N THR A 128 -17.80 -21.89 6.07
CA THR A 128 -19.20 -22.04 5.63
C THR A 128 -19.34 -22.55 4.19
N GLY A 129 -18.22 -22.92 3.54
CA GLY A 129 -18.20 -23.60 2.24
C GLY A 129 -17.99 -22.68 1.03
N ALA A 130 -17.57 -21.43 1.22
CA ALA A 130 -17.18 -20.59 0.10
C ALA A 130 -15.91 -21.13 -0.58
N ALA A 131 -15.94 -21.19 -1.92
CA ALA A 131 -14.82 -21.64 -2.75
C ALA A 131 -13.80 -20.48 -2.97
N ILE A 132 -13.29 -19.94 -1.87
CA ILE A 132 -12.26 -18.89 -1.83
C ILE A 132 -11.13 -19.32 -0.90
N ASP A 133 -9.96 -18.74 -1.10
CA ASP A 133 -8.79 -18.91 -0.24
C ASP A 133 -8.14 -17.56 0.01
N PHE A 134 -7.20 -17.49 0.96
CA PHE A 134 -6.48 -16.26 1.24
C PHE A 134 -5.05 -16.50 1.69
N ILE A 135 -4.21 -15.52 1.38
CA ILE A 135 -2.81 -15.47 1.80
C ILE A 135 -2.60 -14.17 2.56
N ASP A 136 -2.16 -14.28 3.81
CA ASP A 136 -1.71 -13.12 4.58
C ASP A 136 -0.32 -12.71 4.09
N ARG A 137 -0.23 -11.50 3.51
CA ARG A 137 0.99 -10.93 2.95
C ARG A 137 1.65 -9.90 3.87
N SER A 138 1.15 -9.73 5.10
CA SER A 138 1.57 -8.67 6.02
C SER A 138 3.08 -8.68 6.30
N ASP A 139 3.69 -9.86 6.44
CA ASP A 139 5.13 -10.00 6.67
C ASP A 139 5.95 -10.04 5.36
N SER A 140 5.31 -10.21 4.20
CA SER A 140 5.98 -10.41 2.90
C SER A 140 5.74 -9.29 1.90
N ALA A 141 4.91 -8.31 2.24
CA ALA A 141 4.64 -7.13 1.40
C ALA A 141 5.13 -5.85 2.06
N THR A 142 5.44 -4.87 1.23
CA THR A 142 5.75 -3.50 1.65
C THR A 142 4.92 -2.53 0.84
N ALA A 143 4.39 -1.52 1.51
CA ALA A 143 3.64 -0.46 0.87
C ALA A 143 4.44 0.85 0.83
N LEU A 144 4.42 1.52 -0.32
CA LEU A 144 5.03 2.83 -0.57
C LEU A 144 3.95 3.80 -1.03
N THR A 145 3.84 4.97 -0.42
CA THR A 145 2.93 6.03 -0.89
C THR A 145 3.71 7.12 -1.60
N LEU A 146 3.29 7.44 -2.82
CA LEU A 146 3.70 8.64 -3.55
C LEU A 146 2.58 9.67 -3.51
N VAL A 147 2.90 10.91 -3.13
CA VAL A 147 1.91 11.97 -2.98
C VAL A 147 2.43 13.31 -3.46
N GLY A 148 1.61 14.01 -4.22
CA GLY A 148 1.88 15.35 -4.73
C GLY A 148 1.71 15.48 -6.24
N PRO A 149 1.70 16.72 -6.77
CA PRO A 149 1.35 16.99 -8.18
C PRO A 149 2.30 16.37 -9.20
N ARG A 150 3.47 15.88 -8.76
CA ARG A 150 4.45 15.21 -9.63
C ARG A 150 4.47 13.69 -9.44
N ALA A 151 3.56 13.12 -8.63
CA ALA A 151 3.54 11.68 -8.34
C ALA A 151 3.28 10.84 -9.61
N ALA A 152 2.30 11.22 -10.42
CA ALA A 152 2.03 10.53 -11.69
C ALA A 152 3.23 10.60 -12.64
N ARG A 153 3.88 11.76 -12.75
CA ARG A 153 5.07 11.92 -13.58
C ARG A 153 6.23 11.05 -13.10
N LEU A 154 6.41 10.95 -11.78
CA LEU A 154 7.44 10.06 -11.21
C LEU A 154 7.20 8.60 -11.57
N LEU A 155 5.95 8.13 -11.47
CA LEU A 155 5.59 6.77 -11.86
C LEU A 155 5.85 6.51 -13.34
N ASP A 156 5.48 7.46 -14.21
CA ASP A 156 5.72 7.37 -15.64
C ASP A 156 7.24 7.30 -15.96
N ASP A 157 8.04 8.19 -15.36
CA ASP A 157 9.49 8.20 -15.50
C ASP A 157 10.14 6.91 -14.93
N ALA A 158 9.48 6.22 -13.98
CA ALA A 158 9.89 4.92 -13.42
C ALA A 158 9.35 3.70 -14.22
N GLY A 159 8.65 3.93 -15.33
CA GLY A 159 8.07 2.86 -16.16
C GLY A 159 6.82 2.21 -15.59
N LEU A 160 6.21 2.83 -14.58
CA LEU A 160 4.95 2.40 -13.97
C LEU A 160 3.82 3.26 -14.57
N GLU A 161 3.03 2.70 -15.44
CA GLU A 161 1.93 3.40 -16.14
C GLU A 161 0.91 4.03 -15.17
N PRO A 162 0.97 5.36 -14.89
CA PRO A 162 0.13 6.01 -13.89
C PRO A 162 -1.26 6.38 -14.39
N ASP A 163 -1.56 6.12 -15.66
CA ASP A 163 -2.85 6.47 -16.27
C ASP A 163 -3.95 5.51 -15.80
N LEU A 164 -4.35 5.74 -14.56
CA LEU A 164 -5.42 5.03 -13.87
C LEU A 164 -6.48 6.05 -13.43
N PRO A 165 -7.78 5.73 -13.47
CA PRO A 165 -8.79 6.52 -12.75
C PRO A 165 -8.54 6.48 -11.26
N VAL A 166 -9.08 7.41 -10.48
CA VAL A 166 -9.09 7.31 -9.02
C VAL A 166 -9.87 6.05 -8.63
N GLY A 167 -9.27 5.22 -7.76
CA GLY A 167 -9.77 3.87 -7.47
C GLY A 167 -9.38 2.83 -8.53
N GLY A 168 -8.61 3.21 -9.54
CA GLY A 168 -8.02 2.25 -10.49
C GLY A 168 -6.82 1.54 -9.87
N VAL A 169 -6.67 0.25 -10.19
CA VAL A 169 -5.58 -0.59 -9.72
C VAL A 169 -5.01 -1.41 -10.88
N ARG A 170 -3.68 -1.58 -10.88
CA ARG A 170 -2.95 -2.37 -11.88
C ARG A 170 -1.76 -3.04 -11.24
N GLU A 171 -1.40 -4.21 -11.76
CA GLU A 171 -0.10 -4.81 -11.50
C GLU A 171 0.87 -4.45 -12.61
N SER A 172 2.09 -4.10 -12.23
CA SER A 172 3.18 -3.74 -13.14
C SER A 172 4.48 -4.35 -12.63
N TRP A 173 5.40 -4.66 -13.53
CA TRP A 173 6.72 -5.12 -13.15
C TRP A 173 7.61 -3.93 -12.77
N PHE A 174 8.16 -3.93 -11.55
CA PHE A 174 8.98 -2.83 -11.05
C PHE A 174 10.05 -3.34 -10.08
N ALA A 175 11.27 -2.84 -10.23
CA ALA A 175 12.40 -3.15 -9.33
C ALA A 175 12.62 -4.66 -9.09
N GLY A 176 12.32 -5.51 -10.09
CA GLY A 176 12.53 -6.96 -10.01
C GLY A 176 11.34 -7.76 -9.45
N SER A 177 10.22 -7.12 -9.14
CA SER A 177 9.01 -7.78 -8.62
C SER A 177 7.74 -7.27 -9.30
N SER A 178 6.62 -7.99 -9.10
CA SER A 178 5.30 -7.47 -9.39
C SER A 178 4.93 -6.44 -8.32
N ALA A 179 4.60 -5.23 -8.76
CA ALA A 179 4.10 -4.15 -7.93
C ALA A 179 2.63 -3.87 -8.26
N LEU A 180 1.78 -3.86 -7.25
CA LEU A 180 0.42 -3.37 -7.37
C LEU A 180 0.45 -1.84 -7.26
N VAL A 181 -0.06 -1.15 -8.27
CA VAL A 181 -0.20 0.31 -8.31
C VAL A 181 -1.66 0.66 -8.16
N LEU A 182 -2.01 1.35 -7.08
CA LEU A 182 -3.35 1.86 -6.80
C LEU A 182 -3.33 3.39 -6.86
N ARG A 183 -4.24 4.00 -7.62
CA ARG A 183 -4.47 5.43 -7.56
C ARG A 183 -5.50 5.76 -6.50
N GLU A 184 -5.05 6.20 -5.32
CA GLU A 184 -5.91 6.53 -4.18
C GLU A 184 -6.65 7.88 -4.35
N ALA A 185 -6.00 8.85 -5.02
CA ALA A 185 -6.56 10.18 -5.31
C ALA A 185 -5.90 10.77 -6.56
N ALA A 186 -6.29 11.97 -6.97
CA ALA A 186 -5.77 12.62 -8.18
C ALA A 186 -4.23 12.69 -8.21
N ASP A 187 -3.61 12.96 -7.06
CA ASP A 187 -2.18 13.16 -6.86
C ASP A 187 -1.58 12.20 -5.82
N ARG A 188 -2.22 11.03 -5.59
CA ARG A 188 -1.77 10.07 -4.59
C ARG A 188 -1.86 8.64 -5.11
N PHE A 189 -0.75 7.94 -5.01
CA PHE A 189 -0.61 6.54 -5.42
C PHE A 189 -0.06 5.70 -4.27
N LEU A 190 -0.53 4.47 -4.21
CA LEU A 190 -0.01 3.45 -3.31
C LEU A 190 0.59 2.32 -4.16
N LEU A 191 1.83 1.97 -3.89
CA LEU A 191 2.51 0.82 -4.46
C LEU A 191 2.60 -0.26 -3.38
N VAL A 192 2.25 -1.49 -3.72
CA VAL A 192 2.44 -2.66 -2.84
C VAL A 192 3.25 -3.69 -3.61
N LEU A 193 4.34 -4.13 -3.03
CA LEU A 193 5.30 -5.07 -3.64
C LEU A 193 5.88 -6.01 -2.59
N ASP A 194 6.58 -7.04 -3.03
CA ASP A 194 7.25 -7.98 -2.14
C ASP A 194 8.32 -7.27 -1.30
N ALA A 195 8.36 -7.56 0.00
CA ALA A 195 9.25 -6.89 0.96
C ALA A 195 10.73 -7.07 0.64
N GLU A 196 11.11 -8.16 -0.02
CA GLU A 196 12.49 -8.44 -0.43
C GLU A 196 13.00 -7.44 -1.49
N TYR A 197 12.09 -6.89 -2.33
CA TYR A 197 12.42 -5.88 -3.36
C TYR A 197 12.17 -4.44 -2.90
N ALA A 198 11.68 -4.26 -1.68
CA ALA A 198 11.28 -2.93 -1.19
C ALA A 198 12.42 -1.90 -1.15
N VAL A 199 13.65 -2.36 -0.84
CA VAL A 199 14.83 -1.48 -0.80
C VAL A 199 15.20 -1.04 -2.21
N ASP A 200 15.18 -1.94 -3.18
CA ASP A 200 15.53 -1.64 -4.56
C ASP A 200 14.48 -0.72 -5.19
N ALA A 201 13.20 -0.99 -4.98
CA ALA A 201 12.09 -0.15 -5.41
C ALA A 201 12.17 1.27 -4.82
N TRP A 202 12.47 1.36 -3.53
CA TRP A 202 12.65 2.64 -2.84
C TRP A 202 13.83 3.43 -3.41
N GLN A 203 14.96 2.77 -3.67
CA GLN A 203 16.14 3.40 -4.23
C GLN A 203 15.89 3.87 -5.66
N GLU A 204 15.27 3.06 -6.50
CA GLU A 204 14.92 3.40 -7.88
C GLU A 204 14.01 4.62 -7.94
N LEU A 205 12.96 4.67 -7.10
CA LEU A 205 12.09 5.84 -6.98
C LEU A 205 12.86 7.10 -6.56
N LEU A 206 13.80 6.99 -5.62
CA LEU A 206 14.63 8.13 -5.20
C LEU A 206 15.52 8.62 -6.33
N ASP A 207 16.12 7.72 -7.09
CA ASP A 207 17.04 8.08 -8.19
C ASP A 207 16.30 8.75 -9.34
N VAL A 208 15.18 8.17 -9.78
CA VAL A 208 14.29 8.76 -10.81
C VAL A 208 13.69 10.07 -10.31
N GLY A 209 13.24 10.12 -9.07
CA GLY A 209 12.54 11.26 -8.49
C GLY A 209 13.42 12.47 -8.15
N ARG A 210 14.74 12.32 -8.20
CA ARG A 210 15.69 13.40 -7.85
C ARG A 210 15.45 14.68 -8.64
N VAL A 211 15.26 14.56 -9.94
CA VAL A 211 15.00 15.70 -10.84
C VAL A 211 13.61 16.31 -10.64
N LEU A 212 12.67 15.55 -10.09
CA LEU A 212 11.32 15.99 -9.74
C LEU A 212 11.23 16.63 -8.35
N GLY A 213 12.34 16.61 -7.60
CA GLY A 213 12.39 17.10 -6.21
C GLY A 213 11.66 16.18 -5.24
N LEU A 214 11.74 14.87 -5.48
CA LEU A 214 11.25 13.85 -4.55
C LEU A 214 11.96 13.99 -3.22
N SER A 215 11.21 13.89 -2.15
CA SER A 215 11.73 13.85 -0.79
C SER A 215 10.96 12.82 0.05
N MET A 216 11.65 12.26 1.03
CA MET A 216 11.00 11.41 2.02
C MET A 216 10.03 12.24 2.86
N VAL A 217 8.88 11.65 3.16
CA VAL A 217 7.88 12.26 4.05
C VAL A 217 7.36 11.21 5.03
N GLY A 218 7.06 11.66 6.23
CA GLY A 218 6.56 10.79 7.29
C GLY A 218 5.04 10.80 7.41
N ALA A 219 4.56 9.97 8.31
CA ALA A 219 3.16 9.76 8.55
C ALA A 219 2.43 11.02 9.05
N GLU A 220 3.11 11.89 9.82
CA GLU A 220 2.53 13.17 10.30
C GLU A 220 2.19 14.12 9.14
N ALA A 221 3.04 14.18 8.11
CA ALA A 221 2.76 15.00 6.93
C ALA A 221 1.56 14.46 6.14
N LEU A 222 1.47 13.13 5.99
CA LEU A 222 0.33 12.48 5.32
C LEU A 222 -0.99 12.72 6.07
N GLU A 223 -0.98 12.66 7.40
CA GLU A 223 -2.16 12.96 8.23
C GLU A 223 -2.61 14.42 8.11
N ARG A 224 -1.66 15.34 8.18
CA ARG A 224 -1.97 16.77 7.98
C ARG A 224 -2.53 17.05 6.59
N LEU A 225 -2.01 16.36 5.58
CA LEU A 225 -2.52 16.45 4.22
C LEU A 225 -3.96 15.93 4.12
N ALA A 226 -4.25 14.80 4.77
CA ALA A 226 -5.58 14.20 4.80
C ALA A 226 -6.60 15.06 5.58
N ALA A 227 -6.16 15.77 6.62
CA ALA A 227 -7.00 16.66 7.42
C ALA A 227 -7.24 18.03 6.77
N ALA A 228 -6.54 18.36 5.65
CA ALA A 228 -6.68 19.66 5.00
C ALA A 228 -8.06 19.80 4.34
N PRO A 229 -8.80 20.90 4.61
CA PRO A 229 -10.11 21.12 4.03
C PRO A 229 -10.04 21.22 2.51
N GLY A 230 -10.98 20.57 1.82
CA GLY A 230 -11.10 20.61 0.35
C GLY A 230 -10.32 19.52 -0.42
N ARG A 231 -9.60 18.63 0.26
CA ARG A 231 -9.03 17.42 -0.35
C ARG A 231 -9.85 16.19 0.06
N ILE A 232 -10.60 15.66 -0.88
CA ILE A 232 -11.29 14.36 -0.73
C ILE A 232 -10.25 13.28 -1.04
N PHE A 233 -9.88 12.50 -0.05
CA PHE A 233 -9.02 11.33 -0.17
C PHE A 233 -9.86 10.06 -0.08
#